data_fcbc112ff1cdea8532a8348516b2959c
#
_entry.id   fcbc112ff1cdea8532a8348516b2959c
#
_cell.length_a   1.000
_cell.length_b   1.000
_cell.length_c   1.000
_cell.angle_alpha   90.00
_cell.angle_beta   90.00
_cell.angle_gamma   90.00
#
_symmetry.space_group_name_H-M   'P 1'
#
loop_
_entity.id
_entity.type
_entity.pdbx_description
1 polymer ?
#
loop_
_entity_poly.entity_id
_entity_poly.type
_entity_poly.pdbx_seq_one_letter_code
_entity_poly.pdbx_strand_id
1 'polypeptide(L)' 'MDRAKGILQRDLGISEEEAYVTIQRQSRQRRKSKKEIAEAIIIGEEVRLSRE' A
#
# COMPACT_ATOMS: atom_id res chain seq x y z
N MET A 1 8.24 -4.48 -1.21
CA MET A 1 6.75 -4.37 -1.28
C MET A 1 6.02 -5.18 -0.22
N ASP A 2 6.70 -6.07 0.44
CA ASP A 2 6.02 -6.95 1.40
C ASP A 2 5.34 -6.18 2.54
N ARG A 3 5.98 -5.14 3.04
CA ARG A 3 5.40 -4.36 4.12
C ARG A 3 4.12 -3.63 3.67
N ALA A 4 4.16 -3.03 2.48
CA ALA A 4 2.99 -2.33 1.94
C ALA A 4 1.83 -3.30 1.70
N LYS A 5 2.11 -4.48 1.16
CA LYS A 5 1.08 -5.49 0.96
C LYS A 5 0.48 -5.93 2.29
N GLY A 6 1.32 -6.12 3.29
CA GLY A 6 0.86 -6.51 4.63
C GLY A 6 -0.06 -5.47 5.25
N ILE A 7 0.26 -4.19 5.04
CA ILE A 7 -0.58 -3.10 5.54
C ILE A 7 -1.96 -3.15 4.88
N LEU A 8 -1.99 -3.32 3.56
CA LEU A 8 -3.24 -3.38 2.83
C LEU A 8 -4.06 -4.59 3.23
N GLN A 9 -3.41 -5.74 3.40
CA GLN A 9 -4.10 -6.95 3.83
C GLN A 9 -4.80 -6.76 5.17
N ARG A 10 -4.10 -6.15 6.10
CA ARG A 10 -4.64 -5.92 7.43
C ARG A 10 -5.76 -4.87 7.44
N ASP A 11 -5.52 -3.75 6.76
CA ASP A 11 -6.46 -2.63 6.79
C ASP A 11 -7.73 -2.89 5.98
N LEU A 12 -7.60 -3.59 4.85
CA LEU A 12 -8.71 -3.82 3.96
C LEU A 12 -9.29 -5.23 4.05
N GLY A 13 -8.61 -6.12 4.77
CA GLY A 13 -9.05 -7.50 4.90
C GLY A 13 -9.01 -8.26 3.59
N ILE A 14 -8.03 -7.96 2.75
CA ILE A 14 -7.88 -8.58 1.43
C ILE A 14 -6.72 -9.55 1.41
N SER A 15 -6.66 -10.38 0.36
CA SER A 15 -5.57 -11.34 0.21
C SER A 15 -4.30 -10.63 -0.26
N GLU A 16 -3.18 -11.36 -0.17
CA GLU A 16 -1.90 -10.84 -0.67
C GLU A 16 -1.99 -10.52 -2.15
N GLU A 17 -2.65 -11.38 -2.91
CA GLU A 17 -2.81 -11.20 -4.34
C GLU A 17 -3.61 -9.95 -4.65
N GLU A 18 -4.69 -9.74 -3.91
CA GLU A 18 -5.51 -8.54 -4.08
C GLU A 18 -4.75 -7.28 -3.68
N ALA A 19 -3.91 -7.37 -2.65
CA ALA A 19 -3.09 -6.25 -2.25
C ALA A 19 -2.12 -5.86 -3.35
N TYR A 20 -1.49 -6.85 -3.99
CA TYR A 20 -0.59 -6.60 -5.10
C TYR A 20 -1.32 -5.94 -6.27
N VAL A 21 -2.49 -6.46 -6.61
CA VAL A 21 -3.29 -5.89 -7.70
C VAL A 21 -3.68 -4.44 -7.39
N THR A 22 -4.00 -4.17 -6.14
CA THR A 22 -4.34 -2.81 -5.72
C THR A 22 -3.18 -1.86 -5.94
N ILE A 23 -1.97 -2.27 -5.55
CA ILE A 23 -0.78 -1.45 -5.75
C ILE A 23 -0.54 -1.22 -7.24
N GLN A 24 -0.69 -2.27 -8.03
CA GLN A 24 -0.50 -2.20 -9.47
C GLN A 24 -1.49 -1.23 -10.13
N ARG A 25 -2.74 -1.30 -9.72
CA ARG A 25 -3.79 -0.42 -10.26
C ARG A 25 -3.51 1.04 -9.90
N GLN A 26 -3.15 1.30 -8.65
CA GLN A 26 -2.82 2.65 -8.21
C GLN A 26 -1.61 3.20 -8.95
N SER A 27 -0.62 2.35 -9.18
CA SER A 27 0.56 2.72 -9.95
C SER A 27 0.18 3.24 -11.33
N ARG A 28 -0.70 2.52 -12.00
CA ARG A 28 -1.15 2.93 -13.35
C ARG A 28 -1.99 4.19 -13.33
N GLN A 29 -2.93 4.28 -12.38
CA GLN A 29 -3.81 5.43 -12.30
C GLN A 29 -3.07 6.72 -12.00
N ARG A 30 -2.02 6.63 -11.17
CA ARG A 30 -1.26 7.80 -10.77
C ARG A 30 0.01 8.01 -11.58
N ARG A 31 0.28 7.12 -12.52
CA ARG A 31 1.48 7.16 -13.36
C ARG A 31 2.76 7.19 -12.52
N LYS A 32 2.79 6.39 -11.47
CA LYS A 32 3.93 6.26 -10.57
C LYS A 32 4.38 4.82 -10.52
N SER A 33 5.62 4.58 -10.10
CA SER A 33 6.12 3.23 -9.98
C SER A 33 5.45 2.51 -8.82
N LYS A 34 5.44 1.19 -8.88
CA LYS A 34 4.90 0.39 -7.77
C LYS A 34 5.65 0.69 -6.48
N LYS A 35 6.95 0.92 -6.58
CA LYS A 35 7.78 1.27 -5.43
C LYS A 35 7.29 2.56 -4.79
N GLU A 36 6.99 3.57 -5.59
CA GLU A 36 6.49 4.83 -5.09
C GLU A 36 5.15 4.66 -4.38
N ILE A 37 4.26 3.86 -4.96
CA ILE A 37 2.97 3.58 -4.33
C ILE A 37 3.16 2.84 -3.00
N ALA A 38 4.06 1.86 -2.98
CA ALA A 38 4.33 1.11 -1.76
C ALA A 38 4.88 2.02 -0.67
N GLU A 39 5.79 2.92 -1.02
CA GLU A 39 6.35 3.86 -0.07
C GLU A 39 5.28 4.80 0.49
N ALA A 40 4.37 5.24 -0.37
CA ALA A 40 3.27 6.10 0.07
C ALA A 40 2.37 5.39 1.08
N ILE A 41 2.11 4.11 0.87
CA ILE A 41 1.31 3.31 1.79
C ILE A 41 2.00 3.21 3.15
N ILE A 42 3.29 2.96 3.14
CA ILE A 42 4.07 2.84 4.38
C ILE A 42 4.10 4.16 5.13
N ILE A 43 4.32 5.25 4.42
CA ILE A 43 4.33 6.58 5.02
C ILE A 43 2.97 6.91 5.63
N GLY A 44 1.90 6.57 4.91
CA GLY A 44 0.54 6.79 5.39
C GLY A 44 0.29 6.07 6.71
N GLU A 45 0.77 4.84 6.83
CA GLU A 45 0.64 4.09 8.08
C GLU A 45 1.41 4.77 9.21
N GLU A 46 2.64 5.17 8.94
CA GLU A 46 3.48 5.82 9.95
C GLU A 46 2.84 7.11 10.46
N VAL A 47 2.25 7.88 9.56
CA VAL A 47 1.57 9.12 9.95
C VAL A 47 0.38 8.81 10.84
N ARG A 48 -0.41 7.80 10.51
CA ARG A 48 -1.56 7.41 11.33
C ARG A 48 -1.13 6.97 12.72
N LEU A 49 -0.06 6.19 12.81
CA LEU A 49 0.45 5.71 14.09
C LEU A 49 1.00 6.84 14.94
N SER A 50 1.62 7.83 14.32
CA SER A 50 2.25 8.92 15.04
C SER A 50 1.24 9.95 15.55
N ARG A 51 -0.02 9.86 15.15
CA ARG A 51 -1.06 10.75 15.65
C ARG A 51 -1.51 10.39 17.06
N GLU A 52 -1.17 9.19 17.48
CA GLU A 52 -1.43 8.77 18.86
C GLU A 52 -0.42 9.39 19.83
#